data_cd993f5559361270b0c864b4166f2bcf
#
_entry.id   cd993f5559361270b0c864b4166f2bcf
#
_cell.length_a   1.000
_cell.length_b   1.000
_cell.length_c   1.000
_cell.angle_alpha   90.00
_cell.angle_beta   90.00
_cell.angle_gamma   90.00
#
_symmetry.space_group_name_H-M   'P 1'
#
loop_
_entity.id
_entity.type
_entity.pdbx_description
1 polymer ?
#
loop_
_entity_poly.entity_id
_entity_poly.type
_entity_poly.pdbx_seq_one_letter_code
_entity_poly.pdbx_strand_id
1 'polypeptide(L)'
;PHTSAGRIPTDKGYRFYVDDMMSQKETELVNREQVVTDREKEVESMQGILSQKVDKVEELLQNVAKVLAKDTNYATMVSAPQVKGNKLKFVQLSQLETNKILAVIVMEGNIIRNKVITVSEDLSQENLLKLNILLNTSLTGLSLQEMNLSIVSKMENQAGEHMQLVKEVVDAIVETISGEDNLKIYTSGATNIFKYPELSDSTKASELIYALEEKQSLTDFVKDTESDDSDNTGIQVYIGNEAPVESMKDCSVVTATYELQDGMRGTIGII
;
A
#
# COMPACT_ATOMS: atom_id res chain seq x y z
N PRO A 1 49.72 12.44 -7.71
CA PRO A 1 48.31 12.16 -7.47
C PRO A 1 48.02 12.49 -6.02
N HIS A 2 47.27 13.58 -5.81
CA HIS A 2 46.99 14.10 -4.48
C HIS A 2 45.86 13.31 -3.84
N THR A 3 46.16 12.65 -2.74
CA THR A 3 45.27 11.77 -1.97
C THR A 3 44.44 12.52 -0.93
N SER A 4 44.24 13.83 -1.07
CA SER A 4 43.48 14.65 -0.11
C SER A 4 42.02 14.93 -0.52
N ALA A 5 41.61 14.52 -1.70
CA ALA A 5 40.19 14.55 -2.07
C ALA A 5 39.55 13.22 -1.61
N GLY A 6 38.69 13.27 -0.62
CA GLY A 6 37.92 12.12 -0.18
C GLY A 6 37.17 11.50 -1.40
N ARG A 7 37.15 10.19 -1.49
CA ARG A 7 36.34 9.49 -2.50
C ARG A 7 34.92 9.38 -1.96
N ILE A 8 33.97 9.82 -2.74
CA ILE A 8 32.56 9.60 -2.43
C ILE A 8 32.25 8.13 -2.79
N PRO A 9 31.65 7.33 -1.91
CA PRO A 9 31.21 5.98 -2.21
C PRO A 9 30.20 5.96 -3.37
N THR A 10 30.19 4.90 -4.12
CA THR A 10 29.13 4.62 -5.10
C THR A 10 27.90 4.04 -4.38
N ASP A 11 26.73 4.00 -5.05
CA ASP A 11 25.50 3.37 -4.51
C ASP A 11 25.79 1.95 -4.00
N LYS A 12 26.58 1.15 -4.73
CA LYS A 12 27.06 -0.17 -4.29
C LYS A 12 27.88 -0.14 -3.02
N GLY A 13 28.68 0.91 -2.82
CA GLY A 13 29.47 1.09 -1.60
C GLY A 13 28.57 1.42 -0.41
N TYR A 14 27.57 2.26 -0.61
CA TYR A 14 26.56 2.55 0.40
C TYR A 14 25.71 1.34 0.71
N ARG A 15 25.29 0.56 -0.29
CA ARG A 15 24.54 -0.69 -0.09
C ARG A 15 25.32 -1.68 0.78
N PHE A 16 26.58 -1.93 0.47
CA PHE A 16 27.42 -2.83 1.28
C PHE A 16 27.52 -2.37 2.74
N TYR A 17 27.65 -1.06 2.96
CA TYR A 17 27.70 -0.52 4.32
C TYR A 17 26.36 -0.69 5.07
N VAL A 18 25.24 -0.46 4.41
CA VAL A 18 23.91 -0.62 5.00
C VAL A 18 23.65 -2.09 5.33
N ASP A 19 23.99 -3.01 4.44
CA ASP A 19 23.81 -4.46 4.66
C ASP A 19 24.64 -4.96 5.83
N ASP A 20 25.90 -4.48 5.95
CA ASP A 20 26.77 -4.80 7.09
C ASP A 20 26.20 -4.23 8.41
N MET A 21 25.71 -2.99 8.40
CA MET A 21 25.08 -2.37 9.58
C MET A 21 23.80 -3.10 9.99
N MET A 22 22.96 -3.52 9.05
CA MET A 22 21.72 -4.23 9.35
C MET A 22 22.03 -5.62 9.95
N SER A 23 22.99 -6.36 9.39
CA SER A 23 23.38 -7.66 9.92
C SER A 23 24.02 -7.57 11.31
N GLN A 24 24.77 -6.52 11.58
CA GLN A 24 25.36 -6.29 12.92
C GLN A 24 24.28 -5.95 13.95
N LYS A 25 23.27 -5.14 13.57
CA LYS A 25 22.15 -4.79 14.46
C LYS A 25 21.28 -6.02 14.81
N GLU A 26 21.03 -6.90 13.88
CA GLU A 26 20.33 -8.17 14.17
C GLU A 26 21.09 -8.99 15.23
N THR A 27 22.41 -9.05 15.13
CA THR A 27 23.27 -9.75 16.10
C THR A 27 23.34 -9.01 17.45
N GLU A 28 23.28 -7.70 17.46
CA GLU A 28 23.32 -6.88 18.68
C GLU A 28 21.99 -6.83 19.44
N LEU A 29 20.84 -6.94 18.75
CA LEU A 29 19.50 -7.00 19.38
C LEU A 29 19.34 -8.24 20.27
N VAL A 30 20.09 -9.31 20.01
CA VAL A 30 20.12 -10.52 20.84
C VAL A 30 20.88 -10.28 22.17
N ASN A 31 21.70 -9.23 22.28
CA ASN A 31 22.64 -9.01 23.39
C ASN A 31 22.44 -7.75 24.24
N ARG A 32 21.37 -6.95 24.06
CA ARG A 32 21.22 -5.66 24.75
C ARG A 32 19.99 -5.53 25.62
N GLU A 33 20.12 -5.83 26.90
CA GLU A 33 19.21 -5.37 27.96
C GLU A 33 19.45 -3.89 28.41
N GLN A 34 20.50 -3.22 27.98
CA GLN A 34 20.93 -1.91 28.55
C GLN A 34 20.71 -0.66 27.69
N VAL A 35 20.31 -0.79 26.40
CA VAL A 35 20.01 0.39 25.54
C VAL A 35 18.52 0.74 25.55
N VAL A 36 17.71 -0.01 26.27
CA VAL A 36 16.25 0.12 26.32
C VAL A 36 15.81 1.47 26.92
N THR A 37 16.50 2.00 27.91
CA THR A 37 16.05 3.14 28.73
C THR A 37 16.00 4.50 28.01
N ASP A 38 16.90 4.78 27.08
CA ASP A 38 16.85 6.07 26.37
C ASP A 38 15.83 6.05 25.22
N ARG A 39 15.69 4.91 24.55
CA ARG A 39 14.65 4.71 23.52
C ARG A 39 13.23 4.63 24.12
N GLU A 40 13.09 4.08 25.32
CA GLU A 40 11.80 4.07 26.03
C GLU A 40 11.28 5.48 26.28
N LYS A 41 12.15 6.43 26.65
CA LYS A 41 11.76 7.84 26.84
C LYS A 41 11.38 8.53 25.54
N GLU A 42 12.06 8.23 24.44
CA GLU A 42 11.67 8.73 23.10
C GLU A 42 10.31 8.17 22.69
N VAL A 43 10.09 6.86 22.87
CA VAL A 43 8.82 6.19 22.58
C VAL A 43 7.71 6.74 23.49
N GLU A 44 7.96 6.95 24.78
CA GLU A 44 6.97 7.57 25.70
C GLU A 44 6.63 9.01 25.28
N SER A 45 7.61 9.80 24.83
CA SER A 45 7.33 11.15 24.33
C SER A 45 6.49 11.13 23.06
N MET A 46 6.76 10.20 22.15
CA MET A 46 5.97 9.98 20.93
C MET A 46 4.56 9.47 21.28
N GLN A 47 4.44 8.54 22.21
CA GLN A 47 3.14 8.06 22.70
C GLN A 47 2.31 9.19 23.33
N GLY A 48 2.94 10.11 24.06
CA GLY A 48 2.27 11.28 24.64
C GLY A 48 1.68 12.21 23.57
N ILE A 49 2.33 12.35 22.42
CA ILE A 49 1.86 13.16 21.29
C ILE A 49 0.73 12.42 20.53
N LEU A 50 0.85 11.10 20.40
CA LEU A 50 -0.10 10.26 19.66
C LEU A 50 -1.35 9.88 20.49
N SER A 51 -1.27 9.92 21.82
CA SER A 51 -2.38 9.55 22.71
C SER A 51 -3.40 10.67 22.96
N GLN A 52 -3.27 11.85 22.36
CA GLN A 52 -4.38 12.77 22.22
C GLN A 52 -5.47 12.04 21.42
N LYS A 53 -6.67 11.89 22.00
CA LYS A 53 -7.82 11.20 21.40
C LYS A 53 -8.00 11.60 19.94
N VAL A 54 -7.54 10.74 19.04
CA VAL A 54 -7.74 10.90 17.62
C VAL A 54 -8.92 10.02 17.24
N ASP A 55 -10.04 10.64 16.95
CA ASP A 55 -11.29 9.94 16.62
C ASP A 55 -11.26 9.26 15.22
N LYS A 56 -10.19 9.51 14.45
CA LYS A 56 -10.05 8.98 13.08
C LYS A 56 -8.64 8.48 12.82
N VAL A 57 -8.53 7.28 12.25
CA VAL A 57 -7.26 6.68 11.83
C VAL A 57 -6.47 7.61 10.89
N GLU A 58 -7.16 8.34 10.02
CA GLU A 58 -6.54 9.30 9.09
C GLU A 58 -5.76 10.41 9.81
N GLU A 59 -6.34 10.97 10.87
CA GLU A 59 -5.70 12.01 11.66
C GLU A 59 -4.49 11.48 12.43
N LEU A 60 -4.57 10.24 12.93
CA LEU A 60 -3.45 9.55 13.56
C LEU A 60 -2.28 9.40 12.58
N LEU A 61 -2.54 8.90 11.35
CA LEU A 61 -1.50 8.68 10.34
C LEU A 61 -0.84 9.99 9.90
N GLN A 62 -1.62 11.07 9.74
CA GLN A 62 -1.08 12.41 9.49
C GLN A 62 -0.18 12.89 10.63
N ASN A 63 -0.56 12.64 11.88
CA ASN A 63 0.23 13.02 13.03
C ASN A 63 1.51 12.19 13.11
N VAL A 64 1.47 10.89 12.81
CA VAL A 64 2.66 10.04 12.71
C VAL A 64 3.64 10.62 11.68
N ALA A 65 3.17 10.95 10.46
CA ALA A 65 4.03 11.55 9.45
C ALA A 65 4.68 12.86 9.94
N LYS A 66 3.92 13.73 10.63
CA LYS A 66 4.44 15.00 11.17
C LYS A 66 5.48 14.80 12.25
N VAL A 67 5.24 13.87 13.18
CA VAL A 67 6.17 13.57 14.28
C VAL A 67 7.47 13.03 13.71
N LEU A 68 7.40 12.04 12.82
CA LEU A 68 8.59 11.47 12.18
C LEU A 68 9.37 12.52 11.39
N ALA A 69 8.72 13.38 10.62
CA ALA A 69 9.39 14.44 9.88
C ALA A 69 10.09 15.45 10.77
N LYS A 70 9.51 15.72 11.94
CA LYS A 70 10.11 16.64 12.92
C LYS A 70 11.33 16.03 13.61
N ASP A 71 11.23 14.77 14.01
CA ASP A 71 12.27 14.11 14.79
C ASP A 71 13.45 13.68 13.92
N THR A 72 13.18 13.22 12.70
CA THR A 72 14.23 12.79 11.76
C THR A 72 14.83 13.94 10.96
N ASN A 73 14.14 15.07 10.83
CA ASN A 73 14.45 16.17 9.91
C ASN A 73 14.46 15.77 8.41
N TYR A 74 13.81 14.68 8.04
CA TYR A 74 13.65 14.22 6.67
C TYR A 74 12.20 14.42 6.18
N ALA A 75 11.99 14.26 4.89
CA ALA A 75 10.64 14.08 4.36
C ALA A 75 10.12 12.69 4.75
N THR A 76 8.83 12.59 5.03
CA THR A 76 8.22 11.33 5.47
C THR A 76 6.91 11.09 4.73
N MET A 77 6.60 9.82 4.57
CA MET A 77 5.31 9.35 4.06
C MET A 77 4.74 8.25 4.95
N VAL A 78 3.42 8.20 5.05
CA VAL A 78 2.69 7.14 5.74
C VAL A 78 1.49 6.77 4.88
N SER A 79 1.40 5.52 4.44
CA SER A 79 0.23 5.04 3.70
C SER A 79 -0.91 4.68 4.67
N ALA A 80 -2.15 4.82 4.21
CA ALA A 80 -3.27 4.22 4.92
C ALA A 80 -3.16 2.69 4.88
N PRO A 81 -3.60 2.00 5.97
CA PRO A 81 -3.53 0.55 5.99
C PRO A 81 -4.48 -0.06 4.97
N GLN A 82 -4.00 -1.06 4.26
CA GLN A 82 -4.77 -1.86 3.31
C GLN A 82 -4.80 -3.32 3.74
N VAL A 83 -5.84 -4.04 3.36
CA VAL A 83 -5.90 -5.48 3.56
C VAL A 83 -5.04 -6.14 2.49
N LYS A 84 -3.99 -6.87 2.89
CA LYS A 84 -3.17 -7.64 1.94
C LYS A 84 -4.00 -8.81 1.40
N GLY A 85 -4.14 -8.84 0.09
CA GLY A 85 -4.89 -9.89 -0.59
C GLY A 85 -6.40 -9.69 -0.49
N ASN A 86 -6.92 -8.76 -1.29
CA ASN A 86 -8.36 -8.55 -1.46
C ASN A 86 -9.02 -9.77 -2.09
N LYS A 87 -9.24 -10.83 -1.27
CA LYS A 87 -9.96 -12.02 -1.70
C LYS A 87 -11.45 -11.75 -1.63
N LEU A 88 -12.15 -12.24 -2.64
CA LEU A 88 -13.58 -12.18 -2.66
C LEU A 88 -14.16 -13.12 -1.59
N LYS A 89 -14.97 -12.59 -0.68
CA LYS A 89 -15.65 -13.37 0.36
C LYS A 89 -16.97 -13.91 -0.16
N PHE A 90 -17.80 -13.05 -0.77
CA PHE A 90 -18.97 -13.48 -1.52
C PHE A 90 -19.53 -12.35 -2.40
N VAL A 91 -20.36 -12.72 -3.37
CA VAL A 91 -21.16 -11.82 -4.21
C VAL A 91 -22.62 -12.16 -4.05
N GLN A 92 -23.47 -11.14 -3.91
CA GLN A 92 -24.91 -11.29 -3.88
C GLN A 92 -25.56 -10.43 -4.97
N LEU A 93 -26.24 -11.07 -5.90
CA LEU A 93 -27.09 -10.40 -6.87
C LEU A 93 -28.53 -10.35 -6.35
N SER A 94 -29.14 -9.19 -6.43
CA SER A 94 -30.54 -8.97 -6.05
C SER A 94 -31.22 -8.07 -7.08
N GLN A 95 -32.48 -8.37 -7.41
CA GLN A 95 -33.26 -7.50 -8.27
C GLN A 95 -33.64 -6.21 -7.53
N LEU A 96 -33.29 -5.08 -8.11
CA LEU A 96 -33.60 -3.76 -7.55
C LEU A 96 -34.82 -3.15 -8.21
N GLU A 97 -34.90 -3.23 -9.55
CA GLU A 97 -35.98 -2.78 -10.42
C GLU A 97 -36.09 -3.76 -11.59
N THR A 98 -37.11 -3.62 -12.43
CA THR A 98 -37.39 -4.50 -13.54
C THR A 98 -36.19 -4.80 -14.45
N ASN A 99 -35.32 -3.81 -14.65
CA ASN A 99 -34.14 -3.91 -15.52
C ASN A 99 -32.83 -3.58 -14.80
N LYS A 100 -32.82 -3.60 -13.46
CA LYS A 100 -31.63 -3.26 -12.66
C LYS A 100 -31.37 -4.33 -11.62
N ILE A 101 -30.14 -4.81 -11.61
CA ILE A 101 -29.60 -5.75 -10.64
C ILE A 101 -28.64 -5.02 -9.72
N LEU A 102 -28.81 -5.18 -8.43
CA LEU A 102 -27.85 -4.76 -7.43
C LEU A 102 -26.87 -5.91 -7.19
N ALA A 103 -25.59 -5.70 -7.48
CA ALA A 103 -24.51 -6.59 -7.08
C ALA A 103 -23.88 -6.05 -5.79
N VAL A 104 -23.94 -6.83 -4.73
CA VAL A 104 -23.23 -6.57 -3.46
C VAL A 104 -22.01 -7.46 -3.44
N ILE A 105 -20.83 -6.84 -3.42
CA ILE A 105 -19.52 -7.50 -3.44
C ILE A 105 -18.92 -7.36 -2.05
N VAL A 106 -18.60 -8.46 -1.41
CA VAL A 106 -17.96 -8.47 -0.08
C VAL A 106 -16.58 -9.11 -0.19
N MET A 107 -15.57 -8.33 0.20
CA MET A 107 -14.18 -8.73 0.22
C MET A 107 -13.73 -9.10 1.64
N GLU A 108 -12.59 -9.74 1.77
CA GLU A 108 -11.91 -9.87 3.06
C GLU A 108 -11.64 -8.47 3.65
N GLY A 109 -11.49 -8.38 4.98
CA GLY A 109 -11.38 -7.09 5.67
C GLY A 109 -12.70 -6.32 5.79
N ASN A 110 -13.85 -6.99 5.60
CA ASN A 110 -15.19 -6.40 5.70
C ASN A 110 -15.45 -5.23 4.73
N ILE A 111 -14.74 -5.21 3.62
CA ILE A 111 -14.97 -4.23 2.55
C ILE A 111 -16.22 -4.64 1.80
N ILE A 112 -17.22 -3.77 1.78
CA ILE A 112 -18.48 -3.97 1.09
C ILE A 112 -18.60 -2.91 0.00
N ARG A 113 -18.84 -3.36 -1.23
CA ARG A 113 -19.14 -2.51 -2.39
C ARG A 113 -20.45 -2.94 -3.01
N ASN A 114 -21.12 -1.99 -3.61
CA ASN A 114 -22.33 -2.24 -4.36
C ASN A 114 -22.24 -1.57 -5.74
N LYS A 115 -22.71 -2.29 -6.74
CA LYS A 115 -22.81 -1.82 -8.13
C LYS A 115 -24.21 -2.08 -8.64
N VAL A 116 -24.81 -1.10 -9.28
CA VAL A 116 -26.08 -1.28 -9.99
C VAL A 116 -25.75 -1.59 -11.45
N ILE A 117 -26.22 -2.71 -11.93
CA ILE A 117 -26.03 -3.21 -13.30
C ILE A 117 -27.37 -3.14 -14.01
N THR A 118 -27.39 -2.53 -15.19
CA THR A 118 -28.60 -2.47 -16.03
C THR A 118 -28.62 -3.67 -16.94
N VAL A 119 -29.70 -4.45 -16.90
CA VAL A 119 -29.92 -5.64 -17.74
C VAL A 119 -30.97 -5.36 -18.77
N SER A 120 -30.88 -6.02 -19.94
CA SER A 120 -31.81 -5.83 -21.05
C SER A 120 -33.15 -6.54 -20.81
N GLU A 121 -33.16 -7.57 -19.99
CA GLU A 121 -34.33 -8.40 -19.71
C GLU A 121 -34.46 -8.65 -18.21
N ASP A 122 -35.72 -8.87 -17.78
CA ASP A 122 -36.02 -9.25 -16.39
C ASP A 122 -35.52 -10.66 -16.10
N LEU A 123 -34.77 -10.78 -15.02
CA LEU A 123 -34.27 -12.06 -14.54
C LEU A 123 -35.24 -12.69 -13.55
N SER A 124 -35.62 -13.93 -13.82
CA SER A 124 -36.40 -14.70 -12.85
C SER A 124 -35.59 -14.91 -11.56
N GLN A 125 -36.28 -15.06 -10.43
CA GLN A 125 -35.61 -15.36 -9.15
C GLN A 125 -34.79 -16.66 -9.23
N GLU A 126 -35.22 -17.62 -10.02
CA GLU A 126 -34.48 -18.86 -10.24
C GLU A 126 -33.15 -18.62 -10.96
N ASN A 127 -33.13 -17.76 -11.99
CA ASN A 127 -31.93 -17.42 -12.72
C ASN A 127 -30.98 -16.60 -11.85
N LEU A 128 -31.49 -15.66 -11.06
CA LEU A 128 -30.66 -14.93 -10.07
C LEU A 128 -30.01 -15.86 -9.05
N LEU A 129 -30.76 -16.87 -8.57
CA LEU A 129 -30.18 -17.85 -7.65
C LEU A 129 -29.09 -18.69 -8.31
N LYS A 130 -29.29 -19.14 -9.55
CA LYS A 130 -28.29 -19.89 -10.32
C LYS A 130 -27.02 -19.07 -10.54
N LEU A 131 -27.18 -17.81 -10.89
CA LEU A 131 -26.03 -16.89 -11.07
C LEU A 131 -25.29 -16.60 -9.75
N ASN A 132 -26.00 -16.41 -8.66
CA ASN A 132 -25.41 -16.29 -7.33
C ASN A 132 -24.57 -17.52 -6.95
N ILE A 133 -25.10 -18.72 -7.19
CA ILE A 133 -24.37 -19.97 -6.93
C ILE A 133 -23.15 -20.05 -7.84
N LEU A 134 -23.29 -19.77 -9.14
CA LEU A 134 -22.19 -19.81 -10.10
C LEU A 134 -21.04 -18.88 -9.72
N LEU A 135 -21.36 -17.62 -9.44
CA LEU A 135 -20.36 -16.62 -9.05
C LEU A 135 -19.64 -17.00 -7.76
N ASN A 136 -20.40 -17.39 -6.73
CA ASN A 136 -19.80 -17.73 -5.44
C ASN A 136 -18.97 -19.02 -5.49
N THR A 137 -19.42 -20.05 -6.21
CA THR A 137 -18.63 -21.30 -6.37
C THR A 137 -17.35 -21.10 -7.16
N SER A 138 -17.34 -20.13 -8.08
CA SER A 138 -16.19 -19.91 -8.97
C SER A 138 -15.20 -18.89 -8.45
N LEU A 139 -15.64 -17.89 -7.68
CA LEU A 139 -14.82 -16.71 -7.35
C LEU A 139 -14.52 -16.56 -5.85
N THR A 140 -15.30 -17.18 -4.95
CA THR A 140 -15.05 -17.04 -3.50
C THR A 140 -13.67 -17.56 -3.11
N GLY A 141 -12.96 -16.77 -2.34
CA GLY A 141 -11.61 -17.07 -1.87
C GLY A 141 -10.50 -16.74 -2.87
N LEU A 142 -10.84 -16.24 -4.06
CA LEU A 142 -9.85 -15.81 -5.06
C LEU A 142 -9.51 -14.34 -4.89
N SER A 143 -8.23 -14.04 -5.08
CA SER A 143 -7.71 -12.69 -5.30
C SER A 143 -7.83 -12.29 -6.77
N LEU A 144 -7.59 -11.01 -7.09
CA LEU A 144 -7.62 -10.52 -8.48
C LEU A 144 -6.64 -11.28 -9.39
N GLN A 145 -5.42 -11.58 -8.86
CA GLN A 145 -4.40 -12.32 -9.63
C GLN A 145 -4.82 -13.77 -9.92
N GLU A 146 -5.60 -14.37 -9.04
CA GLU A 146 -6.12 -15.73 -9.19
C GLU A 146 -7.33 -15.81 -10.11
N MET A 147 -8.04 -14.68 -10.31
CA MET A 147 -9.18 -14.57 -11.26
C MET A 147 -8.67 -14.46 -12.69
N ASN A 148 -8.23 -15.59 -13.24
CA ASN A 148 -7.68 -15.64 -14.59
C ASN A 148 -8.78 -15.82 -15.67
N LEU A 149 -8.39 -15.55 -16.94
CA LEU A 149 -9.28 -15.65 -18.09
C LEU A 149 -9.96 -17.03 -18.24
N SER A 150 -9.31 -18.10 -17.79
CA SER A 150 -9.86 -19.45 -17.87
C SER A 150 -11.08 -19.62 -16.95
N ILE A 151 -11.03 -19.05 -15.74
CA ILE A 151 -12.16 -19.07 -14.79
C ILE A 151 -13.31 -18.23 -15.34
N VAL A 152 -13.02 -17.04 -15.83
CA VAL A 152 -14.02 -16.13 -16.41
C VAL A 152 -14.70 -16.77 -17.61
N SER A 153 -13.94 -17.30 -18.57
CA SER A 153 -14.51 -17.97 -19.75
C SER A 153 -15.36 -19.21 -19.40
N LYS A 154 -14.96 -19.94 -18.36
CA LYS A 154 -15.76 -21.09 -17.89
C LYS A 154 -17.09 -20.64 -17.29
N MET A 155 -17.09 -19.56 -16.51
CA MET A 155 -18.31 -18.99 -15.93
C MET A 155 -19.23 -18.44 -17.01
N GLU A 156 -18.69 -17.70 -18.00
CA GLU A 156 -19.44 -17.17 -19.13
C GLU A 156 -20.14 -18.28 -19.90
N ASN A 157 -19.46 -19.39 -20.19
CA ASN A 157 -20.03 -20.55 -20.85
C ASN A 157 -21.12 -21.22 -20.00
N GLN A 158 -21.01 -21.26 -18.69
CA GLN A 158 -22.01 -21.82 -17.79
C GLN A 158 -23.21 -20.90 -17.59
N ALA A 159 -23.05 -19.61 -17.74
CA ALA A 159 -24.12 -18.62 -17.63
C ALA A 159 -25.08 -18.63 -18.82
N GLY A 160 -24.65 -19.16 -19.97
CA GLY A 160 -25.48 -19.25 -21.18
C GLY A 160 -26.00 -17.89 -21.64
N GLU A 161 -27.34 -17.73 -21.67
CA GLU A 161 -28.00 -16.48 -22.10
C GLU A 161 -27.66 -15.28 -21.18
N HIS A 162 -27.20 -15.52 -19.96
CA HIS A 162 -26.86 -14.49 -18.99
C HIS A 162 -25.35 -14.16 -18.95
N MET A 163 -24.56 -14.58 -19.96
CA MET A 163 -23.11 -14.34 -20.09
C MET A 163 -22.77 -12.87 -19.93
N GLN A 164 -23.54 -11.97 -20.53
CA GLN A 164 -23.29 -10.53 -20.46
C GLN A 164 -23.37 -10.00 -19.02
N LEU A 165 -24.36 -10.47 -18.26
CA LEU A 165 -24.49 -10.09 -16.84
C LEU A 165 -23.31 -10.59 -16.00
N VAL A 166 -22.90 -11.86 -16.21
CA VAL A 166 -21.73 -12.41 -15.51
C VAL A 166 -20.49 -11.59 -15.80
N LYS A 167 -20.27 -11.21 -17.06
CA LYS A 167 -19.16 -10.35 -17.44
C LYS A 167 -19.20 -9.00 -16.73
N GLU A 168 -20.36 -8.32 -16.73
CA GLU A 168 -20.52 -7.03 -16.06
C GLU A 168 -20.32 -7.14 -14.54
N VAL A 169 -20.70 -8.25 -13.92
CA VAL A 169 -20.44 -8.51 -12.50
C VAL A 169 -18.95 -8.73 -12.26
N VAL A 170 -18.27 -9.51 -13.10
CA VAL A 170 -16.83 -9.75 -13.00
C VAL A 170 -16.07 -8.44 -13.19
N ASP A 171 -16.44 -7.64 -14.19
CA ASP A 171 -15.85 -6.32 -14.42
C ASP A 171 -16.06 -5.40 -13.22
N ALA A 172 -17.25 -5.42 -12.59
CA ALA A 172 -17.53 -4.69 -11.36
C ALA A 172 -16.70 -5.18 -10.16
N ILE A 173 -16.43 -6.47 -10.06
CA ILE A 173 -15.53 -7.03 -9.04
C ILE A 173 -14.10 -6.55 -9.28
N VAL A 174 -13.62 -6.65 -10.52
CA VAL A 174 -12.29 -6.16 -10.92
C VAL A 174 -12.16 -4.67 -10.64
N GLU A 175 -13.15 -3.86 -11.05
CA GLU A 175 -13.20 -2.42 -10.79
C GLU A 175 -13.22 -2.11 -9.28
N THR A 176 -13.93 -2.93 -8.50
CA THR A 176 -13.98 -2.78 -7.03
C THR A 176 -12.64 -3.07 -6.39
N ILE A 177 -11.97 -4.14 -6.83
CA ILE A 177 -10.66 -4.54 -6.32
C ILE A 177 -9.57 -3.56 -6.81
N SER A 178 -9.64 -3.14 -8.09
CA SER A 178 -8.70 -2.20 -8.69
C SER A 178 -8.97 -0.74 -8.29
N GLY A 179 -10.22 -0.40 -8.00
CA GLY A 179 -10.64 0.96 -7.60
C GLY A 179 -10.21 1.33 -6.17
N GLU A 180 -9.65 0.40 -5.42
CA GLU A 180 -8.91 0.66 -4.18
C GLU A 180 -7.53 1.29 -4.43
N ASP A 181 -7.19 1.61 -5.67
CA ASP A 181 -6.04 2.44 -6.04
C ASP A 181 -6.09 3.89 -5.49
N ASN A 182 -7.10 4.23 -4.70
CA ASN A 182 -7.08 5.41 -3.83
C ASN A 182 -6.32 5.14 -2.52
N LEU A 183 -5.13 4.55 -2.63
CA LEU A 183 -4.22 4.49 -1.49
C LEU A 183 -4.01 5.91 -0.98
N LYS A 184 -4.50 6.19 0.23
CA LYS A 184 -4.26 7.47 0.87
C LYS A 184 -2.86 7.46 1.42
N ILE A 185 -2.04 8.39 0.96
CA ILE A 185 -0.69 8.58 1.46
C ILE A 185 -0.63 9.97 2.09
N TYR A 186 -0.12 10.01 3.29
CA TYR A 186 0.09 11.24 4.07
C TYR A 186 1.57 11.56 4.06
N THR A 187 1.93 12.73 3.57
CA THR A 187 3.30 13.21 3.50
C THR A 187 3.51 14.36 4.48
N SER A 188 4.72 14.49 5.01
CA SER A 188 5.14 15.60 5.85
C SER A 188 6.62 15.89 5.69
N GLY A 189 7.05 17.09 6.03
CA GLY A 189 8.47 17.45 6.07
C GLY A 189 9.11 17.67 4.69
N ALA A 190 8.35 17.86 3.60
CA ALA A 190 8.91 18.16 2.28
C ALA A 190 9.88 19.36 2.30
N THR A 191 9.66 20.36 3.16
CA THR A 191 10.56 21.50 3.34
C THR A 191 11.90 21.15 3.99
N ASN A 192 12.03 20.00 4.64
CA ASN A 192 13.28 19.54 5.22
C ASN A 192 14.35 19.25 4.15
N ILE A 193 13.90 18.94 2.93
CA ILE A 193 14.77 18.72 1.76
C ILE A 193 15.76 19.88 1.56
N PHE A 194 15.33 21.12 1.78
CA PHE A 194 16.17 22.30 1.62
C PHE A 194 17.27 22.47 2.70
N LYS A 195 17.25 21.61 3.74
CA LYS A 195 18.31 21.62 4.76
C LYS A 195 19.58 20.91 4.30
N TYR A 196 19.51 20.14 3.24
CA TYR A 196 20.60 19.30 2.74
C TYR A 196 21.30 19.96 1.55
N PRO A 197 22.62 20.18 1.64
CA PRO A 197 23.39 20.86 0.58
C PRO A 197 23.33 20.14 -0.77
N GLU A 198 23.17 18.82 -0.76
CA GLU A 198 23.08 17.96 -1.94
C GLU A 198 21.84 18.27 -2.79
N LEU A 199 20.80 18.78 -2.14
CA LEU A 199 19.53 19.18 -2.76
C LEU A 199 19.38 20.70 -2.83
N SER A 200 20.47 21.46 -2.69
CA SER A 200 20.47 22.93 -2.84
C SER A 200 20.21 23.38 -4.27
N ASP A 201 20.34 22.50 -5.27
CA ASP A 201 19.86 22.74 -6.63
C ASP A 201 18.34 22.79 -6.64
N SER A 202 17.81 23.96 -6.99
CA SER A 202 16.37 24.20 -7.00
C SER A 202 15.59 23.25 -7.93
N THR A 203 16.24 22.74 -8.99
CA THR A 203 15.63 21.82 -9.94
C THR A 203 15.41 20.45 -9.29
N LYS A 204 16.45 19.89 -8.67
CA LYS A 204 16.37 18.59 -8.00
C LYS A 204 15.40 18.61 -6.81
N ALA A 205 15.47 19.66 -6.00
CA ALA A 205 14.55 19.83 -4.89
C ALA A 205 13.10 19.93 -5.37
N SER A 206 12.84 20.64 -6.47
CA SER A 206 11.51 20.77 -7.05
C SER A 206 10.99 19.44 -7.61
N GLU A 207 11.83 18.65 -8.28
CA GLU A 207 11.48 17.33 -8.79
C GLU A 207 11.11 16.37 -7.64
N LEU A 208 11.86 16.39 -6.55
CA LEU A 208 11.57 15.55 -5.38
C LEU A 208 10.28 15.99 -4.67
N ILE A 209 10.07 17.30 -4.50
CA ILE A 209 8.83 17.82 -3.92
C ILE A 209 7.63 17.44 -4.80
N TYR A 210 7.77 17.58 -6.12
CA TYR A 210 6.73 17.18 -7.05
C TYR A 210 6.39 15.69 -6.90
N ALA A 211 7.41 14.81 -6.80
CA ALA A 211 7.20 13.38 -6.58
C ALA A 211 6.48 13.07 -5.26
N LEU A 212 6.75 13.85 -4.20
CA LEU A 212 6.08 13.72 -2.90
C LEU A 212 4.62 14.23 -2.93
N GLU A 213 4.29 15.12 -3.85
CA GLU A 213 2.93 15.63 -4.06
C GLU A 213 2.15 14.77 -5.07
N GLU A 214 2.84 14.08 -5.96
CA GLU A 214 2.22 13.22 -6.99
C GLU A 214 1.83 11.87 -6.38
N LYS A 215 0.53 11.73 -6.10
CA LYS A 215 -0.02 10.53 -5.45
C LYS A 215 0.28 9.23 -6.21
N GLN A 216 0.34 9.27 -7.54
CA GLN A 216 0.56 8.08 -8.36
C GLN A 216 1.96 7.51 -8.12
N SER A 217 2.99 8.34 -8.18
CA SER A 217 4.38 7.93 -7.95
C SER A 217 4.58 7.32 -6.57
N LEU A 218 3.97 7.90 -5.53
CA LEU A 218 4.02 7.36 -4.17
C LEU A 218 3.21 6.06 -4.04
N THR A 219 2.09 5.94 -4.73
CA THR A 219 1.28 4.71 -4.73
C THR A 219 2.04 3.56 -5.35
N ASP A 220 2.69 3.79 -6.49
CA ASP A 220 3.50 2.78 -7.16
C ASP A 220 4.69 2.37 -6.28
N PHE A 221 5.33 3.33 -5.60
CA PHE A 221 6.40 3.06 -4.64
C PHE A 221 5.93 2.16 -3.48
N VAL A 222 4.79 2.46 -2.87
CA VAL A 222 4.25 1.67 -1.75
C VAL A 222 3.86 0.26 -2.22
N LYS A 223 3.27 0.11 -3.41
CA LYS A 223 2.91 -1.19 -3.98
C LYS A 223 4.14 -2.07 -4.23
N ASP A 224 5.22 -1.51 -4.78
CA ASP A 224 6.47 -2.23 -4.98
C ASP A 224 7.08 -2.70 -3.65
N THR A 225 7.03 -1.84 -2.64
CA THR A 225 7.51 -2.16 -1.29
C THR A 225 6.70 -3.30 -0.65
N GLU A 226 5.39 -3.38 -0.90
CA GLU A 226 4.51 -4.41 -0.34
C GLU A 226 4.59 -5.74 -1.11
N SER A 227 5.06 -5.74 -2.36
CA SER A 227 5.17 -6.93 -3.20
C SER A 227 6.38 -7.80 -2.86
N ASP A 228 7.40 -7.22 -2.24
CA ASP A 228 8.64 -7.91 -1.88
C ASP A 228 8.41 -8.70 -0.56
N ASP A 229 7.87 -9.91 -0.71
CA ASP A 229 7.55 -10.87 0.36
C ASP A 229 8.81 -11.50 1.00
N SER A 230 9.96 -10.84 0.92
CA SER A 230 11.13 -11.32 1.63
C SER A 230 10.87 -11.24 3.14
N ASP A 231 10.94 -12.39 3.79
CA ASP A 231 10.64 -12.76 5.18
C ASP A 231 11.45 -11.99 6.25
N ASN A 232 11.86 -10.75 5.96
CA ASN A 232 12.82 -10.03 6.78
C ASN A 232 12.22 -8.72 7.31
N THR A 233 12.15 -8.59 8.61
CA THR A 233 12.00 -7.41 9.50
C THR A 233 11.06 -6.26 9.08
N GLY A 234 10.42 -6.32 7.93
CA GLY A 234 9.52 -5.27 7.43
C GLY A 234 10.21 -3.93 7.11
N ILE A 235 11.53 -3.83 7.24
CA ILE A 235 12.31 -2.64 6.92
C ILE A 235 13.06 -2.86 5.60
N GLN A 236 12.88 -1.93 4.66
CA GLN A 236 13.57 -1.94 3.37
C GLN A 236 14.31 -0.61 3.19
N VAL A 237 15.48 -0.67 2.57
CA VAL A 237 16.31 0.50 2.28
C VAL A 237 16.62 0.55 0.79
N TYR A 238 16.25 1.63 0.15
CA TYR A 238 16.52 1.90 -1.26
C TYR A 238 17.60 2.99 -1.34
N ILE A 239 18.65 2.77 -2.12
CA ILE A 239 19.78 3.69 -2.25
C ILE A 239 19.90 4.12 -3.71
N GLY A 240 19.75 5.42 -3.96
CA GLY A 240 19.95 5.98 -5.29
C GLY A 240 19.04 5.32 -6.35
N ASN A 241 19.66 4.69 -7.34
CA ASN A 241 18.96 4.06 -8.46
C ASN A 241 18.15 2.79 -8.10
N GLU A 242 18.17 2.36 -6.85
CA GLU A 242 17.32 1.27 -6.38
C GLU A 242 15.88 1.74 -6.10
N ALA A 243 15.68 3.06 -5.96
CA ALA A 243 14.36 3.61 -5.77
C ALA A 243 13.50 3.39 -7.03
N PRO A 244 12.27 2.83 -6.92
CA PRO A 244 11.41 2.57 -8.07
C PRO A 244 10.91 3.85 -8.75
N VAL A 245 10.97 4.99 -8.07
CA VAL A 245 10.57 6.30 -8.59
C VAL A 245 11.81 7.07 -9.05
N GLU A 246 11.89 7.41 -10.33
CA GLU A 246 13.08 8.02 -10.94
C GLU A 246 13.46 9.37 -10.29
N SER A 247 12.50 10.16 -9.86
CA SER A 247 12.74 11.43 -9.16
C SER A 247 13.34 11.28 -7.76
N MET A 248 13.40 10.05 -7.23
CA MET A 248 14.02 9.73 -5.93
C MET A 248 15.42 9.11 -6.06
N LYS A 249 15.96 8.96 -7.27
CA LYS A 249 17.27 8.32 -7.51
C LYS A 249 18.47 9.04 -6.88
N ASP A 250 18.33 10.31 -6.56
CA ASP A 250 19.39 11.08 -5.86
C ASP A 250 19.22 11.02 -4.32
N CYS A 251 18.26 10.24 -3.83
CA CYS A 251 17.93 10.10 -2.42
C CYS A 251 18.11 8.65 -1.94
N SER A 252 18.10 8.48 -0.62
CA SER A 252 17.89 7.18 -0.01
C SER A 252 16.51 7.16 0.63
N VAL A 253 15.79 6.05 0.48
CA VAL A 253 14.47 5.87 1.06
C VAL A 253 14.49 4.67 1.99
N VAL A 254 14.06 4.88 3.22
CA VAL A 254 13.90 3.81 4.21
C VAL A 254 12.42 3.61 4.46
N THR A 255 11.93 2.39 4.28
CA THR A 255 10.53 2.05 4.55
C THR A 255 10.41 0.99 5.62
N ALA A 256 9.29 1.02 6.31
CA ALA A 256 8.90 -0.03 7.26
C ALA A 256 7.42 -0.33 7.08
N THR A 257 7.07 -1.61 7.09
CA THR A 257 5.67 -2.04 7.09
C THR A 257 5.14 -2.09 8.51
N TYR A 258 3.98 -1.49 8.74
CA TYR A 258 3.23 -1.63 9.97
C TYR A 258 1.97 -2.48 9.74
N GLU A 259 1.55 -3.21 10.76
CA GLU A 259 0.37 -4.06 10.71
C GLU A 259 -0.62 -3.66 11.80
N LEU A 260 -1.88 -3.54 11.42
CA LEU A 260 -3.00 -3.34 12.34
C LEU A 260 -3.77 -4.65 12.51
N GLN A 261 -4.80 -4.61 13.37
CA GLN A 261 -5.73 -5.73 13.53
C GLN A 261 -6.36 -6.12 12.19
N ASP A 262 -6.76 -7.39 12.06
CA ASP A 262 -7.38 -7.97 10.85
C ASP A 262 -6.46 -8.07 9.62
N GLY A 263 -5.12 -8.06 9.81
CA GLY A 263 -4.15 -8.23 8.74
C GLY A 263 -4.04 -7.02 7.81
N MET A 264 -4.53 -5.85 8.25
CA MET A 264 -4.33 -4.60 7.53
C MET A 264 -2.89 -4.13 7.66
N ARG A 265 -2.24 -3.85 6.56
CA ARG A 265 -0.85 -3.38 6.50
C ARG A 265 -0.76 -2.02 5.84
N GLY A 266 0.21 -1.25 6.27
CA GLY A 266 0.58 -0.01 5.63
C GLY A 266 2.07 0.23 5.72
N THR A 267 2.55 1.22 5.00
CA THR A 267 3.98 1.55 4.87
C THR A 267 4.26 2.91 5.48
N ILE A 268 5.34 2.99 6.24
CA ILE A 268 5.95 4.23 6.70
C ILE A 268 7.26 4.40 5.95
N GLY A 269 7.52 5.59 5.40
CA GLY A 269 8.74 5.90 4.67
C GLY A 269 9.41 7.18 5.15
N ILE A 270 10.74 7.20 5.08
CA ILE A 270 11.59 8.35 5.35
C ILE A 270 12.49 8.56 4.13
N ILE A 271 12.56 9.77 3.62
CA ILE A 271 13.23 10.15 2.36
C ILE A 271 14.22 11.28 2.63
#